data_1011f50ed6d1cf440e171dcef5edd108
#
_entry.id   1011f50ed6d1cf440e171dcef5edd108
#
_cell.length_a   1.000
_cell.length_b   1.000
_cell.length_c   1.000
_cell.angle_alpha   90.00
_cell.angle_beta   90.00
_cell.angle_gamma   90.00
#
_symmetry.space_group_name_H-M   'P 1'
#
loop_
_entity.id
_entity.type
_entity.pdbx_description
1 polymer ?
#
loop_
_entity_poly.entity_id
_entity_poly.type
_entity_poly.pdbx_seq_one_letter_code
_entity_poly.pdbx_strand_id
1 'polypeptide(L)' 'MQNESAKLGSNLKRIRTEKGISQGDIGRELKVSRGFISTIENGKTNPTLSTITKLAKVLGVSSNELLK' A
#
# COMPACT_ATOMS: atom_id res chain seq x y z
N MET A 1 14.76 -14.53 -0.55
CA MET A 1 13.42 -14.81 -1.09
C MET A 1 12.45 -13.73 -0.63
N GLN A 2 11.75 -13.09 -1.57
CA GLN A 2 10.77 -12.07 -1.23
C GLN A 2 9.51 -12.71 -0.67
N ASN A 3 9.01 -12.21 0.44
CA ASN A 3 7.73 -12.65 0.96
C ASN A 3 6.63 -11.73 0.45
N GLU A 4 5.38 -12.11 0.69
CA GLU A 4 4.21 -11.37 0.20
C GLU A 4 4.15 -9.95 0.75
N SER A 5 4.54 -9.75 2.00
CA SER A 5 4.54 -8.44 2.61
C SER A 5 5.53 -7.51 1.92
N ALA A 6 6.69 -8.02 1.56
CA ALA A 6 7.71 -7.25 0.86
C ALA A 6 7.25 -6.86 -0.55
N LYS A 7 6.60 -7.80 -1.24
CA LYS A 7 6.06 -7.54 -2.59
C LYS A 7 4.98 -6.48 -2.54
N LEU A 8 4.05 -6.63 -1.61
CA LEU A 8 2.98 -5.65 -1.44
C LEU A 8 3.55 -4.26 -1.16
N GLY A 9 4.50 -4.18 -0.24
CA GLY A 9 5.12 -2.91 0.13
C GLY A 9 5.82 -2.25 -1.04
N SER A 10 6.61 -3.02 -1.80
CA SER A 10 7.30 -2.52 -2.98
C SER A 10 6.32 -2.01 -4.03
N ASN A 11 5.27 -2.79 -4.30
CA ASN A 11 4.26 -2.40 -5.29
C ASN A 11 3.53 -1.14 -4.85
N LEU A 12 3.16 -1.07 -3.59
CA LEU A 12 2.48 0.11 -3.05
C LEU A 12 3.33 1.35 -3.21
N LYS A 13 4.58 1.29 -2.81
CA LYS A 13 5.49 2.42 -2.91
C LYS A 13 5.69 2.85 -4.36
N ARG A 14 5.92 1.90 -5.25
CA ARG A 14 6.13 2.18 -6.66
C ARG A 14 4.93 2.87 -7.29
N ILE A 15 3.74 2.30 -7.10
CA ILE A 15 2.53 2.84 -7.72
C ILE A 15 2.19 4.20 -7.12
N ARG A 16 2.31 4.33 -5.80
CA ARG A 16 2.05 5.59 -5.11
C ARG A 16 2.97 6.69 -5.65
N THR A 17 4.25 6.39 -5.75
CA THR A 17 5.26 7.36 -6.20
C THR A 17 5.00 7.76 -7.65
N GLU A 18 4.68 6.79 -8.50
CA GLU A 18 4.38 7.06 -9.90
C GLU A 18 3.19 7.99 -10.06
N LYS A 19 2.23 7.90 -9.16
CA LYS A 19 1.02 8.73 -9.22
C LYS A 19 1.15 10.05 -8.44
N GLY A 20 2.28 10.27 -7.81
CA GLY A 20 2.51 11.50 -7.04
C GLY A 20 1.69 11.60 -5.78
N ILE A 21 1.30 10.47 -5.20
CA ILE A 21 0.48 10.41 -3.99
C ILE A 21 1.40 10.20 -2.78
N SER A 22 1.22 11.00 -1.73
CA SER A 22 2.06 10.87 -0.54
C SER A 22 1.51 9.79 0.41
N GLN A 23 2.37 9.30 1.29
CA GLN A 23 1.93 8.38 2.33
C GLN A 23 0.84 9.01 3.20
N GLY A 24 0.99 10.30 3.49
CA GLY A 24 -0.01 11.04 4.27
C GLY A 24 -1.36 11.12 3.58
N ASP A 25 -1.35 11.27 2.25
CA ASP A 25 -2.60 11.30 1.47
C ASP A 25 -3.36 9.99 1.62
N ILE A 26 -2.65 8.86 1.47
CA ILE A 26 -3.26 7.55 1.63
C ILE A 26 -3.75 7.35 3.06
N GLY A 27 -2.94 7.75 4.03
CA GLY A 27 -3.33 7.64 5.45
C GLY A 27 -4.63 8.37 5.73
N ARG A 28 -4.77 9.58 5.22
CA ARG A 28 -5.99 10.37 5.41
C ARG A 28 -7.20 9.69 4.78
N GLU A 29 -7.03 9.18 3.56
CA GLU A 29 -8.13 8.50 2.86
C GLU A 29 -8.58 7.24 3.58
N LEU A 30 -7.64 6.47 4.10
CA LEU A 30 -7.95 5.23 4.80
C LEU A 30 -8.24 5.43 6.28
N LYS A 31 -8.05 6.65 6.79
CA LYS A 31 -8.21 6.98 8.20
C LYS A 31 -7.25 6.19 9.08
N VAL A 32 -6.02 6.06 8.61
CA VAL A 32 -4.94 5.41 9.36
C VAL A 32 -3.75 6.36 9.40
N SER A 33 -2.77 6.06 10.24
CA SER A 33 -1.60 6.91 10.35
C SER A 33 -0.70 6.76 9.14
N ARG A 34 0.06 7.82 8.84
CA ARG A 34 1.10 7.77 7.83
C ARG A 34 2.12 6.68 8.17
N GLY A 35 2.42 6.52 9.46
CA GLY A 35 3.34 5.49 9.91
C GLY A 35 2.89 4.08 9.57
N PHE A 36 1.57 3.85 9.58
CA PHE A 36 1.03 2.56 9.19
C PHE A 36 1.31 2.29 7.71
N ILE A 37 1.12 3.30 6.85
CA ILE A 37 1.41 3.16 5.43
C ILE A 37 2.91 2.89 5.22
N SER A 38 3.76 3.61 5.94
CA SER A 38 5.20 3.38 5.87
C SER A 38 5.57 1.94 6.28
N THR A 39 4.93 1.43 7.32
CA THR A 39 5.16 0.06 7.79
C THR A 39 4.80 -0.96 6.70
N ILE A 40 3.70 -0.72 5.99
CA ILE A 40 3.31 -1.59 4.87
C ILE A 40 4.36 -1.53 3.76
N GLU A 41 4.80 -0.34 3.40
CA GLU A 41 5.77 -0.16 2.31
C GLU A 41 7.11 -0.81 2.64
N ASN A 42 7.46 -0.88 3.91
CA ASN A 42 8.71 -1.50 4.33
C ASN A 42 8.60 -3.02 4.53
N GLY A 43 7.44 -3.59 4.23
CA GLY A 43 7.23 -5.02 4.30
C GLY A 43 7.19 -5.57 5.72
N LYS A 44 6.88 -4.73 6.69
CA LYS A 44 6.93 -5.12 8.11
C LYS A 44 5.59 -5.55 8.67
N THR A 45 4.55 -5.57 7.86
CA THR A 45 3.23 -5.99 8.30
C THR A 45 2.47 -6.61 7.15
N ASN A 46 1.53 -7.48 7.48
CA ASN A 46 0.60 -8.08 6.53
C ASN A 46 -0.77 -7.44 6.75
N PRO A 47 -1.14 -6.42 5.96
CA PRO A 47 -2.46 -5.84 6.11
C PRO A 47 -3.54 -6.84 5.71
N THR A 48 -4.75 -6.60 6.20
CA THR A 48 -5.88 -7.45 5.84
C THR A 48 -6.24 -7.27 4.37
N LEU A 49 -6.95 -8.23 3.82
CA LEU A 49 -7.43 -8.15 2.44
C LEU A 49 -8.29 -6.91 2.24
N SER A 50 -9.10 -6.57 3.25
CA SER A 50 -9.90 -5.35 3.23
C SER A 50 -9.04 -4.10 3.06
N THR A 51 -7.93 -4.02 3.79
CA THR A 51 -7.01 -2.90 3.69
C THR A 51 -6.37 -2.84 2.31
N ILE A 52 -5.97 -3.99 1.77
CA ILE A 52 -5.37 -4.06 0.43
C ILE A 52 -6.35 -3.55 -0.62
N THR A 53 -7.62 -3.95 -0.51
CA THR A 53 -8.67 -3.48 -1.42
C THR A 53 -8.84 -1.97 -1.34
N LYS A 54 -8.81 -1.41 -0.14
CA LYS A 54 -8.92 0.04 0.05
C LYS A 54 -7.72 0.78 -0.53
N LEU A 55 -6.51 0.24 -0.35
CA LEU A 55 -5.30 0.82 -0.93
C LEU A 55 -5.39 0.86 -2.45
N ALA A 56 -5.81 -0.25 -3.05
CA ALA A 56 -5.95 -0.32 -4.50
C ALA A 56 -6.95 0.71 -5.01
N LYS A 57 -8.05 0.88 -4.28
CA LYS A 57 -9.09 1.84 -4.65
C LYS A 57 -8.57 3.27 -4.65
N VAL A 58 -7.84 3.64 -3.60
CA VAL A 58 -7.25 4.98 -3.50
C VAL A 58 -6.25 5.22 -4.63
N LEU A 59 -5.48 4.20 -4.99
CA LEU A 59 -4.49 4.30 -6.06
C LEU A 59 -5.11 4.19 -7.46
N GLY A 60 -6.37 3.79 -7.55
CA GLY A 60 -7.03 3.65 -8.85
C GLY A 60 -6.54 2.44 -9.65
N VAL A 61 -6.13 1.38 -8.96
CA VAL A 61 -5.65 0.15 -9.60
C VAL A 61 -6.40 -1.05 -9.01
N SER A 62 -6.26 -2.21 -9.64
CA SER A 62 -6.84 -3.42 -9.08
C SER A 62 -5.97 -3.93 -7.93
N SER A 63 -6.58 -4.69 -7.01
CA SER A 63 -5.83 -5.32 -5.92
C SER A 63 -4.71 -6.20 -6.46
N ASN A 64 -4.92 -6.81 -7.61
CA ASN A 64 -3.93 -7.67 -8.23
C ASN A 64 -2.62 -6.92 -8.53
N GLU A 65 -2.70 -5.64 -8.85
CA GLU A 65 -1.52 -4.83 -9.11
C GLU A 65 -0.64 -4.70 -7.87
N LEU A 66 -1.25 -4.75 -6.69
CA LEU A 66 -0.49 -4.68 -5.45
C LEU A 66 0.09 -6.02 -5.04
N LEU A 67 -0.49 -7.11 -5.53
CA LEU A 67 -0.16 -8.46 -5.05
C LEU A 67 0.76 -9.25 -5.99
N LYS A 68 0.96 -8.79 -7.20
CA LYS A 68 1.76 -9.55 -8.17
C LYS A 68 3.27 -9.37 -8.03
#